data_70d0070f02817c90dc810c1f94d9add9
#
_entry.id   70d0070f02817c90dc810c1f94d9add9
#
_cell.length_a   1.000
_cell.length_b   1.000
_cell.length_c   1.000
_cell.angle_alpha   90.00
_cell.angle_beta   90.00
_cell.angle_gamma   90.00
#
_symmetry.space_group_name_H-M   'P 1'
#
loop_
_entity.id
_entity.type
_entity.pdbx_description
1 polymer ?
#
loop_
_entity_poly.entity_id
_entity_poly.type
_entity_poly.pdbx_seq_one_letter_code
_entity_poly.pdbx_strand_id
1 'polypeptide(L)'
;SISLQRENIRWGDAYHASNILSGRAPAAPMISLQLTPCKWFQFDYFHAWLVSNVADSTYYYLENTTKPGVQDKEYRPLNKFMAANMFTVTPIKQLSFSFGNSIIYAEQNIQAAYLIPIAFYKSLDHLLTKGIASQNQNSQLFGSLSIRPVDHLHLYASVYVDEFKLSRLKPSNAEHNPVSYLVGFNWSGWPVKGLSLKGEFTRTNVACY
;
A
#
# COMPACT_ATOMS: atom_id res chain seq x y z
N SER A 1 -9.80 15.99 -7.64
CA SER A 1 -9.96 15.21 -8.90
C SER A 1 -10.42 13.79 -8.60
N ILE A 2 -11.22 13.23 -9.51
CA ILE A 2 -11.55 11.81 -9.56
C ILE A 2 -11.04 11.32 -10.90
N SER A 3 -10.40 10.16 -10.95
CA SER A 3 -9.91 9.58 -12.20
C SER A 3 -10.07 8.07 -12.26
N LEU A 4 -10.26 7.57 -13.49
CA LEU A 4 -10.14 6.16 -13.84
C LEU A 4 -8.87 6.05 -14.69
N GLN A 5 -7.88 5.29 -14.20
CA GLN A 5 -6.56 5.25 -14.82
C GLN A 5 -5.92 3.87 -14.65
N ARG A 6 -4.87 3.63 -15.42
CA ARG A 6 -3.99 2.47 -15.26
C ARG A 6 -2.56 2.96 -15.05
N GLU A 7 -2.07 2.81 -13.84
CA GLU A 7 -0.81 3.41 -13.43
C GLU A 7 -0.06 2.54 -12.42
N ASN A 8 1.25 2.79 -12.33
CA ASN A 8 2.10 2.26 -11.27
C ASN A 8 2.02 3.20 -10.07
N ILE A 9 1.47 2.73 -8.96
CA ILE A 9 1.25 3.56 -7.78
C ILE A 9 2.55 3.70 -7.00
N ARG A 10 2.94 4.95 -6.72
CA ARG A 10 4.08 5.27 -5.86
C ARG A 10 3.67 6.26 -4.77
N TRP A 11 3.84 5.85 -3.52
CA TRP A 11 3.64 6.68 -2.34
C TRP A 11 4.88 6.66 -1.45
N GLY A 12 5.19 7.80 -0.84
CA GLY A 12 6.38 8.03 -0.03
C GLY A 12 7.45 8.86 -0.73
N ASP A 13 8.34 9.44 0.07
CA ASP A 13 9.34 10.43 -0.35
C ASP A 13 10.67 9.83 -0.86
N ALA A 14 10.84 8.51 -0.78
CA ALA A 14 12.06 7.82 -1.18
C ALA A 14 12.38 8.01 -2.66
N TYR A 15 13.65 8.23 -3.00
CA TYR A 15 14.09 8.42 -4.38
C TYR A 15 14.27 7.11 -5.14
N HIS A 16 14.72 6.05 -4.47
CA HIS A 16 14.98 4.75 -5.12
C HIS A 16 13.83 3.77 -4.99
N ALA A 17 13.39 3.47 -3.78
CA ALA A 17 12.30 2.54 -3.53
C ALA A 17 11.56 2.89 -2.24
N SER A 18 10.32 3.34 -2.35
CA SER A 18 9.46 3.50 -1.19
C SER A 18 9.08 2.14 -0.60
N ASN A 19 9.09 2.05 0.74
CA ASN A 19 8.58 0.90 1.47
C ASN A 19 7.04 0.95 1.66
N ILE A 20 6.39 2.04 1.29
CA ILE A 20 4.91 2.16 1.29
C ILE A 20 4.38 1.57 -0.02
N LEU A 21 4.56 2.30 -1.13
CA LEU A 21 4.24 1.84 -2.47
C LEU A 21 5.40 2.22 -3.39
N SER A 22 6.11 1.24 -3.90
CA SER A 22 7.39 1.46 -4.58
C SER A 22 7.27 2.00 -6.00
N GLY A 23 6.09 1.88 -6.62
CA GLY A 23 5.90 2.17 -8.05
C GLY A 23 6.51 1.12 -8.98
N ARG A 24 6.99 -0.01 -8.44
CA ARG A 24 7.62 -1.09 -9.23
C ARG A 24 6.66 -2.24 -9.54
N ALA A 25 5.51 -2.29 -8.87
CA ALA A 25 4.46 -3.23 -9.19
C ALA A 25 3.89 -2.95 -10.60
N PRO A 26 3.39 -3.96 -11.32
CA PRO A 26 2.73 -3.73 -12.60
C PRO A 26 1.63 -2.68 -12.51
N ALA A 27 1.48 -1.88 -13.57
CA ALA A 27 0.40 -0.90 -13.65
C ALA A 27 -0.97 -1.59 -13.55
N ALA A 28 -1.78 -1.15 -12.60
CA ALA A 28 -3.10 -1.69 -12.33
C ALA A 28 -4.20 -0.69 -12.73
N PRO A 29 -5.32 -1.15 -13.30
CA PRO A 29 -6.51 -0.33 -13.44
C PRO A 29 -7.00 0.09 -12.06
N MET A 30 -7.38 1.35 -11.90
CA MET A 30 -7.83 1.87 -10.61
C MET A 30 -8.79 3.05 -10.75
N ILE A 31 -9.64 3.20 -9.76
CA ILE A 31 -10.35 4.45 -9.48
C ILE A 31 -9.55 5.19 -8.42
N SER A 32 -9.25 6.45 -8.64
CA SER A 32 -8.55 7.29 -7.67
C SER A 32 -9.29 8.58 -7.38
N LEU A 33 -9.14 9.05 -6.15
CA LEU A 33 -9.66 10.31 -5.65
C LEU A 33 -8.52 11.08 -5.01
N GLN A 34 -8.31 12.32 -5.45
CA GLN A 34 -7.39 13.24 -4.82
C GLN A 34 -8.13 14.53 -4.46
N LEU A 35 -8.03 14.93 -3.20
CA LEU A 35 -8.63 16.16 -2.66
C LEU A 35 -7.53 17.01 -2.02
N THR A 36 -7.49 18.28 -2.40
CA THR A 36 -6.59 19.29 -1.83
C THR A 36 -7.44 20.52 -1.44
N PRO A 37 -8.23 20.43 -0.36
CA PRO A 37 -9.16 21.50 0.02
C PRO A 37 -8.44 22.77 0.47
N CYS A 38 -7.21 22.63 0.96
CA CYS A 38 -6.37 23.75 1.37
C CYS A 38 -4.88 23.43 1.13
N LYS A 39 -4.02 24.45 1.19
CA LYS A 39 -2.58 24.35 0.84
C LYS A 39 -1.77 23.45 1.78
N TRP A 40 -2.26 23.19 2.97
CA TRP A 40 -1.59 22.41 4.01
C TRP A 40 -2.16 20.99 4.18
N PHE A 41 -3.20 20.63 3.41
CA PHE A 41 -3.86 19.31 3.54
C PHE A 41 -4.13 18.71 2.15
N GLN A 42 -3.74 17.44 1.99
CA GLN A 42 -4.04 16.62 0.82
C GLN A 42 -4.56 15.26 1.29
N PHE A 43 -5.54 14.75 0.58
CA PHE A 43 -6.08 13.41 0.76
C PHE A 43 -6.02 12.66 -0.56
N ASP A 44 -5.45 11.48 -0.53
CA ASP A 44 -5.33 10.57 -1.67
C ASP A 44 -6.01 9.25 -1.33
N TYR A 45 -6.77 8.73 -2.28
CA TYR A 45 -7.40 7.41 -2.21
C TYR A 45 -7.33 6.75 -3.57
N PHE A 46 -7.17 5.43 -3.57
CA PHE A 46 -7.41 4.61 -4.74
C PHE A 46 -8.01 3.26 -4.38
N HIS A 47 -8.72 2.69 -5.36
CA HIS A 47 -9.13 1.30 -5.39
C HIS A 47 -8.67 0.68 -6.70
N ALA A 48 -7.78 -0.31 -6.62
CA ALA A 48 -7.11 -0.92 -7.77
C ALA A 48 -7.50 -2.40 -7.94
N TRP A 49 -7.55 -2.83 -9.19
CA TRP A 49 -7.68 -4.24 -9.60
C TRP A 49 -6.31 -4.81 -9.85
N LEU A 50 -5.90 -5.78 -9.04
CA LEU A 50 -4.59 -6.40 -9.13
C LEU A 50 -4.66 -7.69 -9.95
N VAL A 51 -3.54 -8.07 -10.55
CA VAL A 51 -3.39 -9.38 -11.17
C VAL A 51 -3.22 -10.43 -10.07
N SER A 52 -3.96 -11.52 -10.18
CA SER A 52 -3.84 -12.68 -9.29
C SER A 52 -3.59 -13.94 -10.10
N ASN A 53 -2.63 -14.75 -9.65
CA ASN A 53 -2.36 -16.08 -10.20
C ASN A 53 -2.83 -17.19 -9.23
N VAL A 54 -3.56 -16.83 -8.18
CA VAL A 54 -4.08 -17.80 -7.21
C VAL A 54 -5.37 -18.39 -7.75
N ALA A 55 -5.40 -19.71 -7.90
CA ALA A 55 -6.58 -20.43 -8.34
C ALA A 55 -7.70 -20.37 -7.30
N ASP A 56 -8.91 -20.06 -7.74
CA ASP A 56 -10.10 -20.16 -6.89
C ASP A 56 -10.59 -21.61 -6.89
N SER A 57 -10.41 -22.32 -5.77
CA SER A 57 -10.81 -23.72 -5.63
C SER A 57 -12.33 -23.94 -5.73
N THR A 58 -13.12 -22.87 -5.61
CA THR A 58 -14.58 -22.91 -5.68
C THR A 58 -15.12 -22.66 -7.08
N TYR A 59 -14.29 -22.08 -7.97
CA TYR A 59 -14.66 -21.69 -9.32
C TYR A 59 -13.79 -22.39 -10.36
N TYR A 60 -14.31 -23.44 -10.95
CA TYR A 60 -13.66 -24.16 -12.04
C TYR A 60 -14.61 -24.36 -13.22
N TYR A 61 -14.06 -24.51 -14.39
CA TYR A 61 -14.76 -25.01 -15.58
C TYR A 61 -14.08 -26.28 -16.10
N LEU A 62 -14.85 -27.11 -16.81
CA LEU A 62 -14.34 -28.32 -17.38
C LEU A 62 -13.81 -28.02 -18.79
N GLU A 63 -12.54 -28.24 -19.02
CA GLU A 63 -11.92 -28.10 -20.34
C GLU A 63 -11.70 -29.48 -20.95
N ASN A 64 -12.06 -29.61 -22.24
CA ASN A 64 -11.84 -30.85 -22.95
C ASN A 64 -10.35 -30.98 -23.25
N THR A 65 -9.75 -32.07 -22.77
CA THR A 65 -8.36 -32.38 -23.09
C THR A 65 -8.21 -32.88 -24.53
N THR A 66 -6.98 -32.99 -25.00
CA THR A 66 -6.67 -33.63 -26.30
C THR A 66 -7.02 -35.11 -26.38
N LYS A 67 -7.36 -35.74 -25.23
CA LYS A 67 -7.80 -37.14 -25.14
C LYS A 67 -9.34 -37.20 -25.18
N PRO A 68 -9.93 -37.93 -26.12
CA PRO A 68 -11.39 -38.06 -26.23
C PRO A 68 -12.03 -38.56 -24.91
N GLY A 69 -13.03 -37.85 -24.40
CA GLY A 69 -13.76 -38.20 -23.19
C GLY A 69 -13.07 -37.87 -21.86
N VAL A 70 -11.92 -37.20 -21.89
CA VAL A 70 -11.22 -36.74 -20.69
C VAL A 70 -11.39 -35.23 -20.57
N GLN A 71 -11.89 -34.77 -19.42
CA GLN A 71 -12.04 -33.36 -19.07
C GLN A 71 -11.16 -33.05 -17.85
N ASP A 72 -10.38 -32.00 -17.94
CA ASP A 72 -9.62 -31.45 -16.80
C ASP A 72 -10.36 -30.27 -16.19
N LYS A 73 -10.12 -30.05 -14.89
CA LYS A 73 -10.64 -28.90 -14.15
C LYS A 73 -9.68 -27.73 -14.32
N GLU A 74 -10.15 -26.69 -15.00
CA GLU A 74 -9.42 -25.42 -15.09
C GLU A 74 -9.99 -24.44 -14.06
N TYR A 75 -9.14 -23.92 -13.18
CA TYR A 75 -9.55 -23.03 -12.11
C TYR A 75 -9.39 -21.56 -12.56
N ARG A 76 -10.41 -20.75 -12.28
CA ARG A 76 -10.29 -19.31 -12.49
C ARG A 76 -9.40 -18.68 -11.39
N PRO A 77 -8.55 -17.70 -11.72
CA PRO A 77 -7.84 -16.97 -10.70
C PRO A 77 -8.81 -16.15 -9.84
N LEU A 78 -8.57 -16.09 -8.55
CA LEU A 78 -9.25 -15.18 -7.63
C LEU A 78 -9.02 -13.74 -8.06
N ASN A 79 -10.07 -12.92 -8.09
CA ASN A 79 -9.91 -11.49 -8.25
C ASN A 79 -9.20 -10.92 -7.02
N LYS A 80 -8.22 -10.06 -7.24
CA LYS A 80 -7.44 -9.43 -6.20
C LYS A 80 -7.56 -7.92 -6.31
N PHE A 81 -7.79 -7.28 -5.18
CA PHE A 81 -8.03 -5.85 -5.11
C PHE A 81 -7.13 -5.21 -4.05
N MET A 82 -6.90 -3.92 -4.19
CA MET A 82 -6.25 -3.11 -3.17
C MET A 82 -7.02 -1.79 -3.02
N ALA A 83 -7.41 -1.46 -1.81
CA ALA A 83 -7.87 -0.13 -1.45
C ALA A 83 -6.85 0.52 -0.53
N ALA A 84 -6.57 1.80 -0.74
CA ALA A 84 -5.64 2.54 0.10
C ALA A 84 -6.04 4.01 0.20
N ASN A 85 -5.77 4.60 1.35
CA ASN A 85 -5.89 6.03 1.55
C ASN A 85 -4.67 6.61 2.26
N MET A 86 -4.42 7.88 2.02
CA MET A 86 -3.32 8.63 2.61
C MET A 86 -3.74 10.07 2.87
N PHE A 87 -3.48 10.53 4.07
CA PHE A 87 -3.65 11.91 4.52
C PHE A 87 -2.28 12.55 4.63
N THR A 88 -2.08 13.66 3.94
CA THR A 88 -0.84 14.43 3.98
C THR A 88 -1.12 15.81 4.56
N VAL A 89 -0.36 16.19 5.58
CA VAL A 89 -0.43 17.49 6.25
C VAL A 89 0.92 18.19 6.11
N THR A 90 0.91 19.41 5.57
CA THR A 90 2.08 20.26 5.34
C THR A 90 1.93 21.57 6.10
N PRO A 91 2.16 21.57 7.43
CA PRO A 91 1.92 22.76 8.27
C PRO A 91 2.77 23.95 7.86
N ILE A 92 4.00 23.71 7.40
CA ILE A 92 4.92 24.69 6.83
C ILE A 92 5.57 24.12 5.58
N LYS A 93 6.06 24.94 4.69
CA LYS A 93 6.64 24.53 3.39
C LYS A 93 7.79 23.52 3.52
N GLN A 94 8.48 23.52 4.65
CA GLN A 94 9.65 22.68 4.91
C GLN A 94 9.29 21.33 5.56
N LEU A 95 8.05 21.13 6.01
CA LEU A 95 7.66 19.97 6.80
C LEU A 95 6.35 19.37 6.29
N SER A 96 6.38 18.08 5.98
CA SER A 96 5.21 17.32 5.55
C SER A 96 5.13 15.99 6.31
N PHE A 97 3.94 15.63 6.74
CA PHE A 97 3.62 14.33 7.35
C PHE A 97 2.55 13.64 6.51
N SER A 98 2.76 12.38 6.23
CA SER A 98 1.72 11.56 5.62
C SER A 98 1.44 10.35 6.51
N PHE A 99 0.18 9.96 6.61
CA PHE A 99 -0.24 8.73 7.26
C PHE A 99 -1.42 8.14 6.49
N GLY A 100 -1.50 6.83 6.48
CA GLY A 100 -2.55 6.16 5.75
C GLY A 100 -2.65 4.69 6.10
N ASN A 101 -3.59 4.05 5.44
CA ASN A 101 -3.79 2.62 5.57
C ASN A 101 -4.22 2.02 4.23
N SER A 102 -3.98 0.74 4.09
CA SER A 102 -4.40 -0.03 2.93
C SER A 102 -4.94 -1.39 3.33
N ILE A 103 -5.66 -1.99 2.42
CA ILE A 103 -6.09 -3.38 2.49
C ILE A 103 -5.92 -4.03 1.13
N ILE A 104 -5.34 -5.22 1.12
CA ILE A 104 -5.32 -6.12 -0.03
C ILE A 104 -6.29 -7.25 0.29
N TYR A 105 -7.19 -7.54 -0.63
CA TYR A 105 -8.18 -8.59 -0.45
C TYR A 105 -8.42 -9.36 -1.75
N ALA A 106 -8.78 -10.64 -1.61
CA ALA A 106 -9.10 -11.51 -2.72
C ALA A 106 -10.53 -12.03 -2.55
N GLU A 107 -11.41 -11.63 -3.46
CA GLU A 107 -12.82 -12.03 -3.49
C GLU A 107 -13.34 -12.07 -4.92
N GLN A 108 -14.51 -12.71 -5.12
CA GLN A 108 -15.14 -12.75 -6.45
C GLN A 108 -15.60 -11.37 -6.92
N ASN A 109 -16.07 -10.52 -6.00
CA ASN A 109 -16.61 -9.21 -6.27
C ASN A 109 -15.94 -8.13 -5.42
N ILE A 110 -16.05 -6.88 -5.87
CA ILE A 110 -15.61 -5.72 -5.10
C ILE A 110 -16.42 -5.62 -3.81
N GLN A 111 -15.73 -5.51 -2.68
CA GLN A 111 -16.35 -5.22 -1.39
C GLN A 111 -16.71 -3.73 -1.30
N ALA A 112 -17.99 -3.43 -1.28
CA ALA A 112 -18.49 -2.04 -1.26
C ALA A 112 -17.97 -1.22 -0.07
N ALA A 113 -17.72 -1.84 1.08
CA ALA A 113 -17.17 -1.18 2.26
C ALA A 113 -15.76 -0.60 2.02
N TYR A 114 -14.95 -1.25 1.16
CA TYR A 114 -13.61 -0.76 0.84
C TYR A 114 -13.60 0.35 -0.24
N LEU A 115 -14.76 0.66 -0.80
CA LEU A 115 -14.95 1.86 -1.63
C LEU A 115 -15.16 3.14 -0.82
N ILE A 116 -15.25 3.05 0.51
CA ILE A 116 -15.33 4.23 1.40
C ILE A 116 -13.91 4.83 1.52
N PRO A 117 -13.66 6.02 0.94
CA PRO A 117 -12.29 6.52 0.79
C PRO A 117 -11.60 6.83 2.12
N ILE A 118 -12.34 7.30 3.12
CA ILE A 118 -11.81 7.72 4.44
C ILE A 118 -11.77 6.58 5.46
N ALA A 119 -12.06 5.36 5.04
CA ALA A 119 -12.20 4.24 5.96
C ALA A 119 -10.86 3.83 6.60
N PHE A 120 -10.93 3.41 7.85
CA PHE A 120 -9.87 2.64 8.49
C PHE A 120 -10.12 1.16 8.22
N TYR A 121 -9.45 0.63 7.19
CA TYR A 121 -9.75 -0.69 6.62
C TYR A 121 -9.60 -1.83 7.62
N LYS A 122 -8.67 -1.74 8.57
CA LYS A 122 -8.52 -2.75 9.62
C LYS A 122 -9.78 -2.90 10.47
N SER A 123 -10.45 -1.80 10.80
CA SER A 123 -11.70 -1.85 11.56
C SER A 123 -12.85 -2.40 10.73
N LEU A 124 -12.91 -2.05 9.44
CA LEU A 124 -13.90 -2.59 8.53
C LEU A 124 -13.71 -4.09 8.31
N ASP A 125 -12.48 -4.53 8.14
CA ASP A 125 -12.13 -5.94 8.04
C ASP A 125 -12.64 -6.72 9.25
N HIS A 126 -12.33 -6.28 10.46
CA HIS A 126 -12.83 -6.90 11.68
C HIS A 126 -14.37 -6.92 11.79
N LEU A 127 -15.03 -5.87 11.29
CA LEU A 127 -16.50 -5.80 11.33
C LEU A 127 -17.13 -6.79 10.35
N LEU A 128 -16.58 -6.90 9.15
CA LEU A 128 -17.11 -7.75 8.07
C LEU A 128 -16.79 -9.23 8.30
N THR A 129 -15.69 -9.54 8.97
CA THR A 129 -15.19 -10.91 9.13
C THR A 129 -15.50 -11.51 10.49
N LYS A 130 -16.37 -10.90 11.30
CA LYS A 130 -16.82 -11.45 12.58
C LYS A 130 -17.35 -12.88 12.43
N GLY A 131 -16.55 -13.85 12.89
CA GLY A 131 -16.93 -15.28 12.90
C GLY A 131 -16.56 -16.06 11.65
N ILE A 132 -15.96 -15.46 10.64
CA ILE A 132 -15.42 -16.14 9.47
C ILE A 132 -13.89 -15.92 9.50
N ALA A 133 -13.13 -17.01 9.51
CA ALA A 133 -11.69 -16.93 9.34
C ALA A 133 -11.39 -16.52 7.89
N SER A 134 -11.40 -15.21 7.61
CA SER A 134 -11.02 -14.72 6.29
C SER A 134 -9.49 -14.72 6.20
N GLN A 135 -8.96 -15.71 5.49
CA GLN A 135 -7.52 -15.85 5.24
C GLN A 135 -7.04 -15.00 4.04
N ASN A 136 -7.95 -14.27 3.38
CA ASN A 136 -7.69 -13.66 2.07
C ASN A 136 -7.56 -12.13 2.14
N GLN A 137 -7.40 -11.56 3.33
CA GLN A 137 -7.32 -10.12 3.53
C GLN A 137 -6.08 -9.76 4.34
N ASN A 138 -5.37 -8.73 3.90
CA ASN A 138 -4.21 -8.19 4.60
C ASN A 138 -4.32 -6.67 4.67
N SER A 139 -4.29 -6.12 5.90
CA SER A 139 -4.41 -4.69 6.16
C SER A 139 -3.11 -4.11 6.69
N GLN A 140 -2.69 -2.99 6.12
CA GLN A 140 -1.44 -2.33 6.41
C GLN A 140 -1.67 -0.91 6.94
N LEU A 141 -0.72 -0.43 7.75
CA LEU A 141 -0.61 0.95 8.19
C LEU A 141 0.73 1.53 7.74
N PHE A 142 0.75 2.80 7.40
CA PHE A 142 1.98 3.45 7.01
C PHE A 142 1.98 4.94 7.35
N GLY A 143 3.19 5.48 7.46
CA GLY A 143 3.40 6.90 7.64
C GLY A 143 4.73 7.34 7.04
N SER A 144 4.82 8.60 6.68
CA SER A 144 6.05 9.23 6.22
C SER A 144 6.23 10.64 6.75
N LEU A 145 7.48 11.04 6.82
CA LEU A 145 7.94 12.35 7.25
C LEU A 145 8.91 12.88 6.21
N SER A 146 8.71 14.13 5.78
CA SER A 146 9.57 14.83 4.82
C SER A 146 9.93 16.18 5.39
N ILE A 147 11.23 16.49 5.50
CA ILE A 147 11.76 17.71 6.09
C ILE A 147 12.78 18.34 5.16
N ARG A 148 12.65 19.63 4.92
CA ARG A 148 13.64 20.48 4.20
C ARG A 148 14.13 21.57 5.14
N PRO A 149 15.03 21.25 6.10
CA PRO A 149 15.42 22.18 7.16
C PRO A 149 16.21 23.37 6.65
N VAL A 150 16.97 23.19 5.59
CA VAL A 150 17.75 24.22 4.89
C VAL A 150 17.65 24.00 3.39
N ASP A 151 17.97 25.02 2.62
CA ASP A 151 18.06 24.90 1.17
C ASP A 151 19.03 23.78 0.79
N HIS A 152 18.75 23.09 -0.31
CA HIS A 152 19.56 21.99 -0.84
C HIS A 152 19.53 20.67 -0.06
N LEU A 153 18.92 20.59 1.15
CA LEU A 153 18.85 19.38 1.94
C LEU A 153 17.40 18.92 2.12
N HIS A 154 17.12 17.70 1.69
CA HIS A 154 15.87 16.98 1.94
C HIS A 154 16.16 15.74 2.78
N LEU A 155 15.54 15.66 3.96
CA LEU A 155 15.54 14.49 4.83
C LEU A 155 14.15 13.86 4.79
N TYR A 156 14.10 12.55 4.77
CA TYR A 156 12.83 11.82 4.78
C TYR A 156 12.94 10.50 5.53
N ALA A 157 11.82 10.10 6.09
CA ALA A 157 11.66 8.82 6.75
C ALA A 157 10.27 8.26 6.49
N SER A 158 10.14 6.94 6.47
CA SER A 158 8.85 6.28 6.38
C SER A 158 8.83 4.98 7.15
N VAL A 159 7.63 4.61 7.63
CA VAL A 159 7.35 3.37 8.32
C VAL A 159 6.15 2.69 7.64
N TYR A 160 6.25 1.39 7.50
CA TYR A 160 5.19 0.53 6.99
C TYR A 160 5.02 -0.64 7.95
N VAL A 161 3.79 -0.92 8.35
CA VAL A 161 3.45 -1.99 9.29
C VAL A 161 2.47 -2.92 8.60
N ASP A 162 2.88 -4.16 8.42
CA ASP A 162 2.04 -5.21 7.89
C ASP A 162 1.28 -5.91 9.02
N GLU A 163 0.01 -6.24 8.81
CA GLU A 163 -0.84 -6.90 9.81
C GLU A 163 -0.80 -6.27 11.21
N PHE A 164 -0.99 -4.97 11.32
CA PHE A 164 -0.97 -4.28 12.62
C PHE A 164 -1.94 -4.90 13.64
N LYS A 165 -1.42 -5.36 14.79
CA LYS A 165 -2.19 -5.88 15.92
C LYS A 165 -1.82 -5.13 17.19
N LEU A 166 -2.82 -4.50 17.85
CA LEU A 166 -2.63 -3.78 19.11
C LEU A 166 -2.11 -4.68 20.24
N SER A 167 -2.49 -5.96 20.23
CA SER A 167 -2.01 -6.94 21.21
C SER A 167 -0.49 -7.15 21.14
N ARG A 168 0.11 -7.01 19.95
CA ARG A 168 1.56 -7.15 19.72
C ARG A 168 2.38 -5.93 20.19
N LEU A 169 1.73 -4.86 20.65
CA LEU A 169 2.40 -3.72 21.28
C LEU A 169 2.72 -3.94 22.75
N LYS A 170 2.15 -4.97 23.38
CA LYS A 170 2.43 -5.29 24.79
C LYS A 170 3.82 -5.91 24.91
N PRO A 171 4.67 -5.43 25.84
CA PRO A 171 6.03 -5.97 26.05
C PRO A 171 6.07 -7.46 26.39
N SER A 172 4.95 -8.01 26.91
CA SER A 172 4.82 -9.43 27.28
C SER A 172 4.56 -10.36 26.09
N ASN A 173 4.33 -9.84 24.90
CA ASN A 173 4.08 -10.65 23.71
C ASN A 173 5.38 -11.00 23.01
N ALA A 174 5.63 -12.28 22.74
CA ALA A 174 6.76 -12.75 21.96
C ALA A 174 6.65 -12.38 20.48
N GLU A 175 5.43 -12.12 20.01
CA GLU A 175 5.18 -11.71 18.61
C GLU A 175 5.20 -10.19 18.48
N HIS A 176 5.94 -9.69 17.52
CA HIS A 176 6.01 -8.28 17.16
C HIS A 176 5.28 -8.03 15.84
N ASN A 177 4.74 -6.81 15.68
CA ASN A 177 4.19 -6.40 14.39
C ASN A 177 5.32 -6.36 13.35
N PRO A 178 5.11 -6.95 12.14
CA PRO A 178 6.07 -6.82 11.06
C PRO A 178 6.19 -5.36 10.63
N VAL A 179 7.40 -4.81 10.66
CA VAL A 179 7.67 -3.40 10.35
C VAL A 179 8.75 -3.28 9.31
N SER A 180 8.52 -2.41 8.33
CA SER A 180 9.54 -1.89 7.43
C SER A 180 9.74 -0.41 7.69
N TYR A 181 10.98 0.04 7.81
CA TYR A 181 11.29 1.45 7.92
C TYR A 181 12.37 1.85 6.93
N LEU A 182 12.26 3.08 6.47
CA LEU A 182 13.18 3.70 5.53
C LEU A 182 13.56 5.07 6.06
N VAL A 183 14.83 5.42 5.96
CA VAL A 183 15.34 6.77 6.18
C VAL A 183 16.24 7.15 5.02
N GLY A 184 16.23 8.43 4.66
CA GLY A 184 17.07 8.88 3.56
C GLY A 184 17.29 10.38 3.57
N PHE A 185 18.24 10.78 2.74
CA PHE A 185 18.56 12.17 2.48
C PHE A 185 18.88 12.41 1.00
N ASN A 186 18.67 13.63 0.58
CA ASN A 186 19.14 14.14 -0.70
C ASN A 186 19.72 15.54 -0.47
N TRP A 187 21.00 15.69 -0.81
CA TRP A 187 21.72 16.96 -0.77
C TRP A 187 22.13 17.32 -2.20
N SER A 188 21.70 18.48 -2.70
CA SER A 188 21.90 18.83 -4.10
C SER A 188 22.28 20.31 -4.29
N GLY A 189 23.23 20.58 -5.20
CA GLY A 189 23.56 21.93 -5.64
C GLY A 189 24.46 22.76 -4.73
N TRP A 190 24.96 22.21 -3.61
CA TRP A 190 25.90 22.88 -2.70
C TRP A 190 26.91 21.87 -2.13
N PRO A 191 28.18 22.23 -1.95
CA PRO A 191 28.84 23.47 -2.33
C PRO A 191 29.11 23.63 -3.84
N VAL A 192 28.96 22.54 -4.61
CA VAL A 192 29.24 22.50 -6.04
C VAL A 192 27.96 22.44 -6.84
N LYS A 193 27.73 23.41 -7.75
CA LYS A 193 26.58 23.36 -8.66
C LYS A 193 26.62 22.09 -9.50
N GLY A 194 25.47 21.42 -9.59
CA GLY A 194 25.33 20.14 -10.33
C GLY A 194 25.71 18.87 -9.56
N LEU A 195 26.29 18.99 -8.36
CA LEU A 195 26.52 17.83 -7.48
C LEU A 195 25.24 17.46 -6.74
N SER A 196 24.92 16.16 -6.71
CA SER A 196 23.84 15.62 -5.88
C SER A 196 24.33 14.38 -5.14
N LEU A 197 24.16 14.37 -3.82
CA LEU A 197 24.45 13.23 -2.95
C LEU A 197 23.16 12.73 -2.35
N LYS A 198 22.88 11.43 -2.53
CA LYS A 198 21.70 10.76 -1.99
C LYS A 198 22.11 9.53 -1.21
N GLY A 199 21.45 9.30 -0.08
CA GLY A 199 21.62 8.09 0.69
C GLY A 199 20.26 7.60 1.20
N GLU A 200 20.02 6.31 1.12
CA GLU A 200 18.82 5.64 1.66
C GLU A 200 19.23 4.39 2.41
N PHE A 201 18.58 4.17 3.53
CA PHE A 201 18.66 2.94 4.29
C PHE A 201 17.24 2.41 4.52
N THR A 202 17.02 1.16 4.14
CA THR A 202 15.75 0.46 4.36
C THR A 202 16.02 -0.83 5.14
N ARG A 203 15.24 -1.05 6.18
CA ARG A 203 15.19 -2.33 6.88
C ARG A 203 13.75 -2.83 6.92
N THR A 204 13.56 -4.05 6.45
CA THR A 204 12.26 -4.72 6.42
C THR A 204 12.33 -6.00 7.25
N ASN A 205 11.36 -6.19 8.12
CA ASN A 205 11.21 -7.46 8.83
C ASN A 205 10.85 -8.58 7.83
N VAL A 206 11.38 -9.77 8.02
CA VAL A 206 11.15 -10.93 7.13
C VAL A 206 9.66 -11.29 7.04
N ALA A 207 8.87 -10.96 8.07
CA ALA A 207 7.43 -11.23 8.12
C ALA A 207 6.57 -10.12 7.46
N CYS A 208 7.16 -9.10 6.82
CA CYS A 208 6.43 -8.03 6.10
C CYS A 208 5.97 -8.44 4.69
N TYR A 209 6.10 -9.70 4.28
CA TYR A 209 5.69 -10.19 2.95
C TYR A 209 5.29 -11.65 3.03
#